data_163d703fc4e202a5557558c3f5270757
#
_entry.id   163d703fc4e202a5557558c3f5270757
#
_cell.length_a   1.000
_cell.length_b   1.000
_cell.length_c   1.000
_cell.angle_alpha   90.00
_cell.angle_beta   90.00
_cell.angle_gamma   90.00
#
_symmetry.space_group_name_H-M   'P 1'
#
loop_
_entity.id
_entity.type
_entity.pdbx_description
1 polymer ?
#
loop_
_entity_poly.entity_id
_entity_poly.type
_entity_poly.pdbx_seq_one_letter_code
_entity_poly.pdbx_strand_id
1 'polypeptide(L)'
;MSGNTFVIHKHHSRNLHYDLRLERDGVLKSWAVPKGIPEVTGEKHLAVAVEDHPLEYRTFEGDIPKGEYGAGTVSIWDSGTYDTKHWDDEKIEVTLHGRRLHGAYMLVKFRRAGKNDWLLFRTA
;
A
#
# COMPACT_ATOMS: atom_id res chain seq x y z
N MET A 1 0.80 -11.12 17.04
CA MET A 1 2.19 -11.03 16.57
C MET A 1 2.44 -9.68 15.97
N SER A 2 3.51 -9.06 16.36
CA SER A 2 3.94 -7.82 15.75
C SER A 2 4.54 -8.10 14.38
N GLY A 3 4.58 -7.08 13.51
CA GLY A 3 5.25 -7.15 12.23
C GLY A 3 4.39 -7.55 11.05
N ASN A 4 3.08 -7.63 11.23
CA ASN A 4 2.17 -8.03 10.16
C ASN A 4 0.91 -7.17 10.05
N THR A 5 0.99 -5.90 10.40
CA THR A 5 -0.14 -4.99 10.21
C THR A 5 -0.06 -4.30 8.85
N PHE A 6 -1.20 -3.87 8.35
CA PHE A 6 -1.24 -3.05 7.15
C PHE A 6 -2.22 -1.91 7.31
N VAL A 7 -2.03 -0.88 6.51
CA VAL A 7 -2.97 0.22 6.39
C VAL A 7 -3.00 0.67 4.93
N ILE A 8 -4.17 1.08 4.48
CA ILE A 8 -4.33 1.72 3.19
C ILE A 8 -4.85 3.10 3.47
N HIS A 9 -4.04 4.10 3.13
CA HIS A 9 -4.42 5.50 3.26
C HIS A 9 -5.04 6.01 1.96
N LYS A 10 -6.17 6.66 2.06
CA LYS A 10 -6.76 7.41 0.97
C LYS A 10 -6.21 8.83 1.07
N HIS A 11 -5.51 9.26 0.05
CA HIS A 11 -4.76 10.51 0.08
C HIS A 11 -5.30 11.48 -0.96
N HIS A 12 -5.97 12.51 -0.49
CA HIS A 12 -6.44 13.62 -1.32
C HIS A 12 -5.34 14.69 -1.36
N SER A 13 -4.43 14.54 -2.31
CA SER A 13 -3.43 15.57 -2.59
C SER A 13 -3.88 16.29 -3.86
N ARG A 14 -2.93 16.73 -4.70
CA ARG A 14 -3.29 17.30 -6.01
C ARG A 14 -4.13 16.30 -6.80
N ASN A 15 -3.76 15.02 -6.75
CA ASN A 15 -4.52 13.91 -7.34
C ASN A 15 -4.86 12.91 -6.25
N LEU A 16 -6.10 12.40 -6.28
CA LEU A 16 -6.47 11.34 -5.36
C LEU A 16 -5.66 10.09 -5.68
N HIS A 17 -5.07 9.50 -4.66
CA HIS A 17 -4.44 8.18 -4.78
C HIS A 17 -4.56 7.43 -3.45
N TYR A 18 -4.16 6.18 -3.47
CA TYR A 18 -4.17 5.34 -2.28
C TYR A 18 -2.74 4.89 -2.00
N ASP A 19 -2.39 4.83 -0.72
CA ASP A 19 -1.07 4.35 -0.30
C ASP A 19 -1.25 3.04 0.44
N LEU A 20 -0.70 1.97 -0.13
CA LEU A 20 -0.66 0.67 0.52
C LEU A 20 0.60 0.59 1.36
N ARG A 21 0.44 0.29 2.64
CA ARG A 21 1.57 0.20 3.57
C ARG A 21 1.53 -1.13 4.30
N LEU A 22 2.63 -1.86 4.20
CA LEU A 22 2.78 -3.17 4.84
C LEU A 22 3.90 -3.09 5.87
N GLU A 23 3.57 -3.42 7.12
CA GLU A 23 4.58 -3.44 8.17
C GLU A 23 5.56 -4.57 7.95
N ARG A 24 6.86 -4.23 7.85
CA ARG A 24 7.91 -5.21 7.70
C ARG A 24 9.23 -4.64 8.16
N ASP A 25 9.99 -5.42 8.91
CA ASP A 25 11.31 -5.02 9.41
C ASP A 25 11.29 -3.71 10.19
N GLY A 26 10.22 -3.49 10.97
CA GLY A 26 10.12 -2.34 11.85
C GLY A 26 9.65 -1.04 11.21
N VAL A 27 9.27 -1.08 9.93
CA VAL A 27 8.77 0.11 9.21
C VAL A 27 7.56 -0.25 8.37
N LEU A 28 6.93 0.76 7.77
CA LEU A 28 5.86 0.56 6.80
C LEU A 28 6.42 0.67 5.40
N LYS A 29 6.54 -0.47 4.72
CA LYS A 29 6.89 -0.52 3.30
C LYS A 29 5.69 0.01 2.53
N SER A 30 5.91 0.97 1.64
CA SER A 30 4.82 1.77 1.08
C SER A 30 4.83 1.84 -0.43
N TRP A 31 3.62 1.84 -1.01
CA TRP A 31 3.42 1.98 -2.46
C TRP A 31 2.27 2.95 -2.69
N ALA A 32 2.50 3.92 -3.57
CA ALA A 32 1.42 4.80 -4.02
C ALA A 32 0.70 4.12 -5.17
N VAL A 33 -0.62 4.01 -5.07
CA VAL A 33 -1.44 3.32 -6.05
C VAL A 33 -2.47 4.32 -6.60
N PRO A 34 -2.19 4.95 -7.74
CA PRO A 34 -3.04 6.01 -8.26
C PRO A 34 -4.49 5.60 -8.50
N LYS A 35 -4.72 4.37 -8.96
CA LYS A 35 -6.07 3.89 -9.27
C LYS A 35 -6.73 3.12 -8.14
N GLY A 36 -6.08 3.07 -6.97
CA GLY A 36 -6.62 2.36 -5.83
C GLY A 36 -6.32 0.86 -5.85
N ILE A 37 -6.81 0.17 -4.84
CA ILE A 37 -6.53 -1.26 -4.67
C ILE A 37 -7.50 -2.06 -5.54
N PRO A 38 -7.00 -2.94 -6.42
CA PRO A 38 -7.91 -3.76 -7.23
C PRO A 38 -8.72 -4.69 -6.34
N GLU A 39 -10.04 -4.76 -6.58
CA GLU A 39 -10.93 -5.61 -5.80
C GLU A 39 -11.38 -6.83 -6.59
N VAL A 40 -11.16 -6.82 -7.90
CA VAL A 40 -11.53 -7.91 -8.79
C VAL A 40 -10.27 -8.63 -9.24
N THR A 41 -10.31 -9.97 -9.25
CA THR A 41 -9.16 -10.75 -9.71
C THR A 41 -8.85 -10.45 -11.17
N GLY A 42 -7.57 -10.44 -11.50
CA GLY A 42 -7.11 -10.20 -12.87
C GLY A 42 -6.88 -8.74 -13.23
N GLU A 43 -7.39 -7.81 -12.44
CA GLU A 43 -7.16 -6.38 -12.64
C GLU A 43 -5.80 -6.00 -12.07
N LYS A 44 -4.99 -5.32 -12.88
CA LYS A 44 -3.63 -4.93 -12.47
C LYS A 44 -3.54 -3.42 -12.39
N HIS A 45 -3.12 -2.92 -11.22
CA HIS A 45 -2.94 -1.49 -11.00
C HIS A 45 -1.47 -1.17 -10.75
N LEU A 46 -1.02 -0.07 -11.32
CA LEU A 46 0.33 0.42 -11.05
C LEU A 46 0.47 0.76 -9.57
N ALA A 47 1.56 0.32 -8.97
CA ALA A 47 1.92 0.65 -7.59
C ALA A 47 3.36 1.12 -7.59
N VAL A 48 3.59 2.36 -7.17
CA VAL A 48 4.91 2.96 -7.18
C VAL A 48 5.50 2.91 -5.78
N ALA A 49 6.62 2.21 -5.62
CA ALA A 49 7.28 2.13 -4.32
C ALA A 49 7.77 3.52 -3.93
N VAL A 50 7.45 3.91 -2.71
CA VAL A 50 7.89 5.17 -2.13
C VAL A 50 8.66 4.88 -0.86
N GLU A 51 9.21 5.91 -0.23
CA GLU A 51 10.03 5.70 0.95
C GLU A 51 9.23 5.08 2.10
N ASP A 52 9.95 4.35 2.95
CA ASP A 52 9.35 3.73 4.13
C ASP A 52 8.85 4.80 5.09
N HIS A 53 7.78 4.46 5.81
CA HIS A 53 7.22 5.33 6.84
C HIS A 53 7.38 4.67 8.20
N PRO A 54 7.45 5.47 9.27
CA PRO A 54 7.50 4.90 10.63
C PRO A 54 6.18 4.22 10.99
N LEU A 55 6.24 3.23 11.87
CA LEU A 55 5.05 2.46 12.27
C LEU A 55 3.93 3.33 12.83
N GLU A 56 4.26 4.42 13.49
CA GLU A 56 3.27 5.34 14.06
C GLU A 56 2.33 5.90 13.00
N TYR A 57 2.80 5.96 11.76
CA TYR A 57 2.00 6.52 10.66
C TYR A 57 0.80 5.64 10.29
N ARG A 58 0.77 4.40 10.74
CA ARG A 58 -0.34 3.48 10.40
C ARG A 58 -1.68 3.92 10.95
N THR A 59 -1.69 4.74 12.00
CA THR A 59 -2.93 5.27 12.57
C THR A 59 -3.16 6.73 12.24
N PHE A 60 -2.31 7.30 11.40
CA PHE A 60 -2.40 8.73 11.07
C PHE A 60 -3.63 9.02 10.21
N GLU A 61 -4.34 10.08 10.60
CA GLU A 61 -5.38 10.71 9.79
C GLU A 61 -5.27 12.21 10.01
N GLY A 62 -5.50 13.00 8.96
CA GLY A 62 -5.49 14.44 9.11
C GLY A 62 -5.00 15.14 7.85
N ASP A 63 -4.78 16.43 8.01
CA ASP A 63 -4.32 17.30 6.92
C ASP A 63 -2.82 17.51 7.03
N ILE A 64 -2.13 17.36 5.90
CA ILE A 64 -0.72 17.71 5.79
C ILE A 64 -0.66 19.07 5.12
N PRO A 65 -0.01 20.08 5.74
CA PRO A 65 -0.03 21.44 5.23
C PRO A 65 0.48 21.58 3.80
N LYS A 66 -0.13 22.50 3.08
CA LYS A 66 0.29 22.85 1.73
C LYS A 66 1.75 23.29 1.74
N GLY A 67 2.51 22.77 0.78
CA GLY A 67 3.94 23.07 0.67
C GLY A 67 4.82 22.03 1.33
N GLU A 68 4.26 21.12 2.14
CA GLU A 68 5.02 20.03 2.72
C GLU A 68 4.88 18.76 1.87
N TYR A 69 5.85 17.85 2.00
CA TYR A 69 5.82 16.59 1.30
C TYR A 69 4.57 15.80 1.73
N GLY A 70 3.82 15.31 0.74
CA GLY A 70 2.60 14.58 1.01
C GLY A 70 1.42 15.45 1.40
N ALA A 71 1.46 16.74 1.07
CA ALA A 71 0.37 17.67 1.39
C ALA A 71 -0.98 17.16 0.93
N GLY A 72 -2.04 17.49 1.71
CA GLY A 72 -3.40 17.08 1.42
C GLY A 72 -4.04 16.40 2.61
N THR A 73 -5.21 15.80 2.39
CA THR A 73 -5.96 15.10 3.43
C THR A 73 -5.70 13.60 3.35
N VAL A 74 -5.35 13.00 4.49
CA VAL A 74 -5.07 11.58 4.61
C VAL A 74 -6.13 10.94 5.52
N SER A 75 -6.79 9.91 5.03
CA SER A 75 -7.73 9.14 5.84
C SER A 75 -7.44 7.65 5.69
N ILE A 76 -7.82 6.87 6.70
CA ILE A 76 -7.64 5.42 6.67
C ILE A 76 -8.79 4.82 5.88
N TRP A 77 -8.49 4.22 4.73
CA TRP A 77 -9.48 3.56 3.90
C TRP A 77 -9.71 2.12 4.36
N ASP A 78 -8.65 1.44 4.77
CA ASP A 78 -8.71 0.10 5.34
C ASP A 78 -7.49 -0.15 6.19
N SER A 79 -7.60 -1.09 7.14
CA SER A 79 -6.48 -1.49 7.97
C SER A 79 -6.76 -2.86 8.57
N GLY A 80 -5.71 -3.54 9.01
CA GLY A 80 -5.82 -4.85 9.62
C GLY A 80 -4.48 -5.54 9.69
N THR A 81 -4.52 -6.85 9.50
CA THR A 81 -3.31 -7.68 9.49
C THR A 81 -3.16 -8.34 8.13
N TYR A 82 -2.00 -8.92 7.90
CA TYR A 82 -1.78 -9.69 6.69
C TYR A 82 -0.90 -10.89 6.98
N ASP A 83 -1.04 -11.92 6.15
CA ASP A 83 -0.17 -13.09 6.16
C ASP A 83 0.73 -13.04 4.94
N THR A 84 2.00 -13.37 5.11
CA THR A 84 2.96 -13.40 4.02
C THR A 84 3.07 -14.79 3.46
N LYS A 85 2.84 -14.91 2.16
CA LYS A 85 3.09 -16.16 1.44
C LYS A 85 4.46 -16.14 0.80
N HIS A 86 4.88 -14.97 0.30
CA HIS A 86 6.18 -14.81 -0.35
C HIS A 86 6.60 -13.35 -0.27
N TRP A 87 7.89 -13.10 -0.06
CA TRP A 87 8.42 -11.74 -0.05
C TRP A 87 9.88 -11.74 -0.47
N ASP A 88 10.15 -11.17 -1.64
CA ASP A 88 11.52 -10.88 -2.07
C ASP A 88 11.53 -9.57 -2.85
N ASP A 89 12.67 -9.23 -3.45
CA ASP A 89 12.83 -7.94 -4.13
C ASP A 89 12.04 -7.84 -5.44
N GLU A 90 11.51 -8.95 -5.94
CA GLU A 90 10.82 -9.00 -7.23
C GLU A 90 9.32 -9.27 -7.08
N LYS A 91 8.92 -9.95 -6.00
CA LYS A 91 7.55 -10.40 -5.83
C LYS A 91 7.17 -10.47 -4.36
N ILE A 92 5.98 -9.98 -4.07
CA ILE A 92 5.39 -10.01 -2.74
C ILE A 92 4.00 -10.62 -2.88
N GLU A 93 3.73 -11.68 -2.12
CA GLU A 93 2.40 -12.28 -2.04
C GLU A 93 1.91 -12.25 -0.61
N VAL A 94 0.75 -11.65 -0.39
CA VAL A 94 0.16 -11.51 0.93
C VAL A 94 -1.33 -11.77 0.89
N THR A 95 -1.89 -12.17 2.03
CA THR A 95 -3.34 -12.22 2.21
C THR A 95 -3.71 -11.13 3.19
N LEU A 96 -4.56 -10.21 2.75
CA LEU A 96 -5.00 -9.09 3.58
C LEU A 96 -6.23 -9.47 4.37
N HIS A 97 -6.22 -9.11 5.66
CA HIS A 97 -7.35 -9.30 6.57
C HIS A 97 -7.75 -7.94 7.11
N GLY A 98 -8.43 -7.17 6.28
CA GLY A 98 -8.88 -5.83 6.61
C GLY A 98 -10.35 -5.80 6.97
N ARG A 99 -10.90 -4.61 7.10
CA ARG A 99 -12.33 -4.41 7.29
C ARG A 99 -13.06 -4.44 5.96
N ARG A 100 -12.43 -3.90 4.90
CA ARG A 100 -12.99 -3.90 3.54
C ARG A 100 -12.45 -5.04 2.71
N LEU A 101 -11.13 -5.25 2.79
CA LEU A 101 -10.45 -6.19 1.92
C LEU A 101 -10.15 -7.49 2.65
N HIS A 102 -10.59 -8.58 2.07
CA HIS A 102 -10.28 -9.92 2.53
C HIS A 102 -9.87 -10.70 1.30
N GLY A 103 -8.57 -10.91 1.11
CA GLY A 103 -8.15 -11.64 -0.06
C GLY A 103 -6.66 -11.64 -0.28
N ALA A 104 -6.25 -12.41 -1.27
CA ALA A 104 -4.85 -12.58 -1.61
C ALA A 104 -4.46 -11.56 -2.68
N TYR A 105 -3.32 -10.94 -2.47
CA TYR A 105 -2.78 -9.90 -3.36
C TYR A 105 -1.34 -10.18 -3.70
N MET A 106 -0.94 -9.73 -4.87
CA MET A 106 0.42 -9.86 -5.34
C MET A 106 0.94 -8.52 -5.84
N LEU A 107 2.18 -8.22 -5.48
CA LEU A 107 2.94 -7.10 -6.04
C LEU A 107 4.10 -7.70 -6.82
N VAL A 108 4.20 -7.36 -8.10
CA VAL A 108 5.26 -7.86 -8.96
C VAL A 108 6.02 -6.68 -9.54
N LYS A 109 7.33 -6.72 -9.44
CA LYS A 109 8.20 -5.67 -9.97
C LYS A 109 7.94 -5.49 -11.45
N PHE A 110 7.71 -4.24 -11.87
CA PHE A 110 7.41 -3.91 -13.26
C PHE A 110 8.52 -3.05 -13.84
N ARG A 111 9.58 -3.70 -14.26
CA ARG A 111 10.83 -3.01 -14.64
C ARG A 111 10.74 -2.15 -15.90
N ARG A 112 9.72 -2.35 -16.71
CA ARG A 112 9.57 -1.61 -17.98
C ARG A 112 9.22 -0.15 -17.78
N ALA A 113 8.48 0.17 -16.70
CA ALA A 113 8.01 1.53 -16.47
C ALA A 113 9.03 2.35 -15.71
N GLY A 114 9.65 1.77 -14.67
CA GLY A 114 10.65 2.45 -13.88
C GLY A 114 11.16 1.57 -12.75
N LYS A 115 12.23 2.01 -12.10
CA LYS A 115 12.88 1.17 -11.08
C LYS A 115 12.04 0.98 -9.82
N ASN A 116 11.07 1.87 -9.59
CA ASN A 116 10.21 1.80 -8.40
C ASN A 116 8.80 1.31 -8.73
N ASP A 117 8.57 0.90 -9.97
CA ASP A 117 7.23 0.53 -10.40
C ASP A 117 6.96 -0.95 -10.19
N TRP A 118 5.77 -1.21 -9.66
CA TRP A 118 5.25 -2.55 -9.40
C TRP A 118 3.85 -2.64 -9.97
N LEU A 119 3.38 -3.86 -10.18
CA LEU A 119 1.97 -4.11 -10.50
C LEU A 119 1.33 -4.78 -9.31
N LEU A 120 0.19 -4.25 -8.90
CA LEU A 120 -0.60 -4.78 -7.80
C LEU A 120 -1.86 -5.42 -8.36
N PHE A 121 -2.15 -6.66 -7.98
CA PHE A 121 -3.37 -7.31 -8.41
C PHE A 121 -3.86 -8.33 -7.38
N ARG A 122 -5.16 -8.58 -7.42
CA ARG A 122 -5.79 -9.55 -6.54
C ARG A 122 -5.74 -10.92 -7.19
N THR A 123 -5.38 -11.95 -6.41
CA THR A 123 -5.29 -13.32 -6.91
C THR A 123 -6.40 -14.23 -6.38
N ALA A 124 -7.02 -13.86 -5.27
CA ALA A 124 -8.10 -14.68 -4.71
C ALA A 124 -9.04 -13.89 -3.81
#